data_bf0017329b66fef909f6336e9b05deb8
#
_entry.id   bf0017329b66fef909f6336e9b05deb8
#
_cell.length_a   1.000
_cell.length_b   1.000
_cell.length_c   1.000
_cell.angle_alpha   90.00
_cell.angle_beta   90.00
_cell.angle_gamma   90.00
#
_symmetry.space_group_name_H-M   'P 1'
#
loop_
_entity.id
_entity.type
_entity.pdbx_description
1 polymer ?
#
loop_
_entity_poly.entity_id
_entity_poly.type
_entity_poly.pdbx_seq_one_letter_code
_entity_poly.pdbx_strand_id
1 'polypeptide(L)'
;ATVTAKSRALKAEYSLELAQDLKAIHGLDAETELANILSTEILAEINREVIRTINAHAKTGAQGVVGSTSTKGIFDLNVDADGRWSVEKFKGLIFQLEREANQIAKETRRGRGNFIICSSDVASAMAAAGMLDYTPAMSTNLQVDDTGNTFAGVLNGKHKVYIDPYAIADYVTVGYKGTNAYDAGVFYCPYVPLTMVRAIGENDFQPKIGFKTRYGMASNPFAPGAVASGLGTVKANPYYRIFRVDNILA
;
A
#
# COMPACT_ATOMS: atom_id res chain seq x y z
N ALA A 1 -8.04 -23.53 -2.98
CA ALA A 1 -8.37 -22.48 -2.01
C ALA A 1 -9.70 -21.83 -2.42
N THR A 2 -10.53 -21.48 -1.45
CA THR A 2 -11.81 -20.79 -1.68
C THR A 2 -11.66 -19.32 -1.26
N VAL A 3 -12.29 -18.42 -2.01
CA VAL A 3 -12.29 -16.98 -1.74
C VAL A 3 -13.73 -16.54 -1.56
N THR A 4 -14.02 -15.91 -0.42
CA THR A 4 -15.33 -15.35 -0.15
C THR A 4 -15.36 -13.89 -0.59
N ALA A 5 -16.20 -13.57 -1.58
CA ALA A 5 -16.37 -12.21 -2.06
C ALA A 5 -17.29 -11.41 -1.12
N LYS A 6 -16.84 -10.25 -0.69
CA LYS A 6 -17.61 -9.29 0.11
C LYS A 6 -18.02 -8.11 -0.77
N SER A 7 -19.20 -7.56 -0.52
CA SER A 7 -19.69 -6.38 -1.22
C SER A 7 -19.18 -5.10 -0.53
N ARG A 8 -18.78 -4.15 -1.36
CA ARG A 8 -18.47 -2.79 -0.93
C ARG A 8 -19.28 -1.81 -1.77
N ALA A 9 -19.89 -0.84 -1.13
CA ALA A 9 -20.70 0.16 -1.80
C ALA A 9 -20.52 1.52 -1.13
N LEU A 10 -20.50 2.55 -1.95
CA LEU A 10 -20.45 3.94 -1.53
C LEU A 10 -21.56 4.69 -2.27
N LYS A 11 -22.30 5.54 -1.58
CA LYS A 11 -23.37 6.34 -2.18
C LYS A 11 -23.19 7.81 -1.88
N ALA A 12 -23.65 8.65 -2.81
CA ALA A 12 -23.84 10.08 -2.59
C ALA A 12 -25.26 10.48 -2.99
N GLU A 13 -25.79 11.47 -2.29
CA GLU A 13 -27.09 12.06 -2.54
C GLU A 13 -26.88 13.54 -2.80
N TYR A 14 -27.61 14.10 -3.75
CA TYR A 14 -27.56 15.53 -4.04
C TYR A 14 -28.94 16.07 -4.37
N SER A 15 -29.18 17.37 -4.10
CA SER A 15 -30.44 17.99 -4.43
C SER A 15 -30.49 18.46 -5.88
N LEU A 16 -31.67 18.46 -6.48
CA LEU A 16 -31.88 18.98 -7.83
C LEU A 16 -31.54 20.47 -7.93
N GLU A 17 -31.81 21.23 -6.86
CA GLU A 17 -31.48 22.65 -6.78
C GLU A 17 -29.97 22.89 -6.87
N LEU A 18 -29.16 22.12 -6.13
CA LEU A 18 -27.71 22.17 -6.18
C LEU A 18 -27.20 21.86 -7.60
N ALA A 19 -27.78 20.86 -8.25
CA ALA A 19 -27.39 20.50 -9.62
C ALA A 19 -27.69 21.63 -10.63
N GLN A 20 -28.82 22.29 -10.46
CA GLN A 20 -29.19 23.43 -11.32
C GLN A 20 -28.27 24.63 -11.09
N ASP A 21 -27.96 24.95 -9.84
CA ASP A 21 -27.09 26.07 -9.47
C ASP A 21 -25.66 25.87 -9.95
N LEU A 22 -25.11 24.66 -9.77
CA LEU A 22 -23.78 24.31 -10.27
C LEU A 22 -23.69 24.43 -11.79
N LYS A 23 -24.73 23.99 -12.48
CA LYS A 23 -24.78 24.09 -13.96
C LYS A 23 -24.92 25.52 -14.43
N ALA A 24 -25.75 26.34 -13.75
CA ALA A 24 -26.02 27.72 -14.13
C ALA A 24 -24.83 28.65 -13.86
N ILE A 25 -24.15 28.48 -12.70
CA ILE A 25 -23.09 29.40 -12.25
C ILE A 25 -21.71 28.93 -12.73
N HIS A 26 -21.41 27.63 -12.63
CA HIS A 26 -20.09 27.08 -12.89
C HIS A 26 -19.99 26.23 -14.17
N GLY A 27 -21.13 25.94 -14.81
CA GLY A 27 -21.16 25.09 -15.99
C GLY A 27 -20.78 23.62 -15.71
N LEU A 28 -20.75 23.21 -14.42
CA LEU A 28 -20.37 21.87 -13.99
C LEU A 28 -21.61 20.97 -13.85
N ASP A 29 -21.46 19.71 -14.25
CA ASP A 29 -22.47 18.69 -14.00
C ASP A 29 -22.21 18.02 -12.66
N ALA A 30 -23.12 18.24 -11.70
CA ALA A 30 -23.02 17.70 -10.35
C ALA A 30 -22.89 16.19 -10.32
N GLU A 31 -23.57 15.50 -11.24
CA GLU A 31 -23.51 14.03 -11.33
C GLU A 31 -22.11 13.56 -11.73
N THR A 32 -21.51 14.16 -12.72
CA THR A 32 -20.19 13.79 -13.20
C THR A 32 -19.12 14.06 -12.14
N GLU A 33 -19.18 15.21 -11.48
CA GLU A 33 -18.25 15.55 -10.42
C GLU A 33 -18.34 14.60 -9.22
N LEU A 34 -19.57 14.31 -8.77
CA LEU A 34 -19.78 13.36 -7.69
C LEU A 34 -19.35 11.92 -8.07
N ALA A 35 -19.59 11.51 -9.32
CA ALA A 35 -19.15 10.21 -9.81
C ALA A 35 -17.63 10.09 -9.80
N ASN A 36 -16.91 11.14 -10.21
CA ASN A 36 -15.44 11.18 -10.15
C ASN A 36 -14.94 11.08 -8.71
N ILE A 37 -15.48 11.88 -7.80
CA ILE A 37 -15.10 11.86 -6.38
C ILE A 37 -15.35 10.48 -5.77
N LEU A 38 -16.54 9.90 -5.98
CA LEU A 38 -16.87 8.59 -5.42
C LEU A 38 -16.00 7.46 -5.99
N SER A 39 -15.70 7.48 -7.29
CA SER A 39 -14.84 6.46 -7.90
C SER A 39 -13.42 6.52 -7.37
N THR A 40 -12.87 7.72 -7.22
CA THR A 40 -11.55 7.94 -6.63
C THR A 40 -11.49 7.47 -5.19
N GLU A 41 -12.49 7.82 -4.38
CA GLU A 41 -12.53 7.46 -2.96
C GLU A 41 -12.67 5.95 -2.73
N ILE A 42 -13.50 5.27 -3.52
CA ILE A 42 -13.66 3.83 -3.38
C ILE A 42 -12.40 3.06 -3.81
N LEU A 43 -11.69 3.55 -4.83
CA LEU A 43 -10.40 2.99 -5.24
C LEU A 43 -9.33 3.20 -4.18
N ALA A 44 -9.25 4.40 -3.60
CA ALA A 44 -8.34 4.70 -2.50
C ALA A 44 -8.61 3.79 -1.29
N GLU A 45 -9.87 3.56 -0.95
CA GLU A 45 -10.25 2.67 0.15
C GLU A 45 -9.85 1.21 -0.11
N ILE A 46 -10.04 0.72 -1.33
CA ILE A 46 -9.61 -0.63 -1.73
C ILE A 46 -8.09 -0.77 -1.61
N ASN A 47 -7.34 0.21 -2.09
CA ASN A 47 -5.87 0.19 -2.00
C ASN A 47 -5.39 0.21 -0.55
N ARG A 48 -6.00 1.01 0.31
CA ARG A 48 -5.70 1.01 1.76
C ARG A 48 -5.99 -0.35 2.40
N GLU A 49 -7.07 -1.01 2.01
CA GLU A 49 -7.38 -2.35 2.51
C GLU A 49 -6.33 -3.37 2.06
N VAL A 50 -5.89 -3.31 0.80
CA VAL A 50 -4.82 -4.19 0.29
C VAL A 50 -3.51 -3.97 1.05
N ILE A 51 -3.09 -2.72 1.25
CA ILE A 51 -1.87 -2.39 2.00
C ILE A 51 -1.97 -2.88 3.45
N ARG A 52 -3.09 -2.63 4.13
CA ARG A 52 -3.32 -3.12 5.49
C ARG A 52 -3.27 -4.64 5.58
N THR A 53 -3.84 -5.31 4.59
CA THR A 53 -3.82 -6.77 4.51
C THR A 53 -2.39 -7.29 4.32
N ILE A 54 -1.60 -6.69 3.45
CA ILE A 54 -0.19 -7.03 3.26
C ILE A 54 0.57 -6.83 4.57
N ASN A 55 0.43 -5.67 5.21
CA ASN A 55 1.12 -5.34 6.46
C ASN A 55 0.72 -6.27 7.61
N ALA A 56 -0.55 -6.65 7.72
CA ALA A 56 -1.03 -7.55 8.76
C ALA A 56 -0.47 -8.99 8.61
N HIS A 57 -0.32 -9.45 7.38
CA HIS A 57 0.13 -10.83 7.11
C HIS A 57 1.63 -10.96 6.87
N ALA A 58 2.34 -9.84 6.66
CA ALA A 58 3.78 -9.81 6.45
C ALA A 58 4.52 -10.39 7.66
N LYS A 59 5.55 -11.19 7.40
CA LYS A 59 6.45 -11.67 8.46
C LYS A 59 7.19 -10.50 9.11
N THR A 60 7.43 -10.62 10.39
CA THR A 60 8.24 -9.67 11.14
C THR A 60 9.68 -9.67 10.61
N GLY A 61 10.14 -8.52 10.15
CA GLY A 61 11.51 -8.27 9.72
C GLY A 61 12.44 -7.85 10.87
N ALA A 62 13.59 -7.27 10.53
CA ALA A 62 14.62 -6.79 11.47
C ALA A 62 14.99 -7.83 12.54
N GLN A 63 15.13 -9.09 12.13
CA GLN A 63 15.56 -10.18 13.02
C GLN A 63 17.08 -10.31 12.98
N GLY A 64 17.70 -10.47 14.15
CA GLY A 64 19.13 -10.66 14.28
C GLY A 64 19.96 -9.39 14.02
N VAL A 65 19.40 -8.23 14.31
CA VAL A 65 20.13 -6.95 14.32
C VAL A 65 20.91 -6.87 15.64
N VAL A 66 22.18 -6.46 15.53
CA VAL A 66 23.09 -6.39 16.68
C VAL A 66 22.76 -5.12 17.47
N GLY A 67 22.53 -5.24 18.77
CA GLY A 67 22.31 -4.11 19.69
C GLY A 67 20.87 -3.94 20.15
N SER A 68 19.89 -4.27 19.35
CA SER A 68 18.49 -4.34 19.78
C SER A 68 18.27 -5.63 20.57
N THR A 69 18.31 -5.51 21.85
CA THR A 69 18.32 -6.65 22.77
C THR A 69 17.03 -7.46 22.81
N SER A 70 15.96 -7.06 22.16
CA SER A 70 14.72 -7.80 22.33
C SER A 70 13.62 -7.59 21.30
N THR A 71 13.63 -6.57 20.48
CA THR A 71 12.46 -6.23 19.70
C THR A 71 12.59 -6.63 18.23
N LYS A 72 12.26 -7.87 17.95
CA LYS A 72 12.03 -8.32 16.58
C LYS A 72 10.99 -7.41 15.93
N GLY A 73 11.30 -6.87 14.77
CA GLY A 73 10.41 -6.01 14.01
C GLY A 73 10.61 -4.51 14.19
N ILE A 74 11.65 -4.10 14.90
CA ILE A 74 12.04 -2.69 15.06
C ILE A 74 13.49 -2.54 14.60
N PHE A 75 13.74 -1.53 13.81
CA PHE A 75 15.07 -1.09 13.43
C PHE A 75 15.29 0.31 14.00
N ASP A 76 16.21 0.43 14.94
CA ASP A 76 16.55 1.69 15.58
C ASP A 76 17.79 2.27 14.90
N LEU A 77 17.66 3.44 14.29
CA LEU A 77 18.76 4.11 13.60
C LEU A 77 19.91 4.52 14.52
N ASN A 78 19.66 4.69 15.82
CA ASN A 78 20.70 5.07 16.76
C ASN A 78 21.50 3.87 17.29
N VAL A 79 20.87 2.70 17.36
CA VAL A 79 21.45 1.49 17.96
C VAL A 79 21.89 0.49 16.91
N ASP A 80 21.07 0.30 15.86
CA ASP A 80 21.24 -0.76 14.87
C ASP A 80 22.01 -0.30 13.63
N ALA A 81 22.10 1.01 13.40
CA ALA A 81 22.86 1.57 12.28
C ALA A 81 24.19 2.10 12.78
N ASP A 82 25.29 1.50 12.31
CA ASP A 82 26.62 2.03 12.54
C ASP A 82 26.82 3.31 11.72
N GLY A 83 27.11 4.42 12.39
CA GLY A 83 27.38 5.68 11.72
C GLY A 83 27.41 6.84 12.68
N ARG A 84 28.29 7.80 12.39
CA ARG A 84 28.43 9.05 13.14
C ARG A 84 27.49 10.13 12.62
N TRP A 85 27.24 10.10 11.33
CA TRP A 85 26.41 11.06 10.61
C TRP A 85 25.07 10.46 10.24
N SER A 86 24.00 11.24 10.20
CA SER A 86 22.65 10.79 9.83
C SER A 86 22.61 10.08 8.47
N VAL A 87 23.36 10.57 7.49
CA VAL A 87 23.44 9.95 6.14
C VAL A 87 24.05 8.54 6.20
N GLU A 88 25.03 8.31 7.07
CA GLU A 88 25.62 6.97 7.25
C GLU A 88 24.62 6.01 7.88
N LYS A 89 23.87 6.48 8.88
CA LYS A 89 22.78 5.71 9.49
C LYS A 89 21.69 5.33 8.48
N PHE A 90 21.35 6.24 7.57
CA PHE A 90 20.40 5.96 6.48
C PHE A 90 20.92 4.92 5.50
N LYS A 91 22.23 4.88 5.22
CA LYS A 91 22.84 3.79 4.45
C LYS A 91 22.75 2.44 5.16
N GLY A 92 22.85 2.44 6.49
CA GLY A 92 22.59 1.24 7.31
C GLY A 92 21.15 0.72 7.16
N LEU A 93 20.16 1.62 7.11
CA LEU A 93 18.78 1.25 6.83
C LEU A 93 18.62 0.61 5.45
N ILE A 94 19.27 1.15 4.42
CA ILE A 94 19.22 0.56 3.06
C ILE A 94 19.85 -0.83 3.04
N PHE A 95 20.94 -1.04 3.75
CA PHE A 95 21.54 -2.37 3.90
C PHE A 95 20.56 -3.37 4.56
N GLN A 96 19.83 -2.93 5.59
CA GLN A 96 18.82 -3.76 6.23
C GLN A 96 17.67 -4.10 5.25
N LEU A 97 17.23 -3.17 4.42
CA LEU A 97 16.24 -3.42 3.38
C LEU A 97 16.69 -4.50 2.38
N GLU A 98 17.93 -4.41 1.91
CA GLU A 98 18.52 -5.44 1.02
C GLU A 98 18.60 -6.80 1.72
N ARG A 99 18.95 -6.83 3.00
CA ARG A 99 18.96 -8.04 3.81
C ARG A 99 17.58 -8.69 3.91
N GLU A 100 16.54 -7.91 4.15
CA GLU A 100 15.16 -8.40 4.18
C GLU A 100 14.70 -8.92 2.81
N ALA A 101 15.06 -8.24 1.73
CA ALA A 101 14.77 -8.71 0.37
C ALA A 101 15.45 -10.05 0.06
N ASN A 102 16.70 -10.23 0.50
CA ASN A 102 17.42 -11.50 0.35
C ASN A 102 16.84 -12.60 1.22
N GLN A 103 16.31 -12.26 2.41
CA GLN A 103 15.67 -13.24 3.27
C GLN A 103 14.33 -13.75 2.67
N ILE A 104 13.60 -12.90 1.98
CA ILE A 104 12.43 -13.33 1.19
C ILE A 104 12.85 -14.36 0.13
N ALA A 105 13.96 -14.12 -0.57
CA ALA A 105 14.48 -15.07 -1.56
C ALA A 105 14.85 -16.42 -0.95
N LYS A 106 15.47 -16.44 0.23
CA LYS A 106 15.83 -17.67 0.94
C LYS A 106 14.62 -18.47 1.38
N GLU A 107 13.59 -17.80 1.83
CA GLU A 107 12.37 -18.45 2.34
C GLU A 107 11.44 -18.91 1.22
N THR A 108 11.24 -18.10 0.20
CA THR A 108 10.32 -18.40 -0.90
C THR A 108 10.97 -19.26 -1.99
N ARG A 109 12.30 -19.12 -2.17
CA ARG A 109 13.06 -19.74 -3.27
C ARG A 109 12.51 -19.39 -4.66
N ARG A 110 11.79 -18.27 -4.77
CA ARG A 110 11.18 -17.78 -6.00
C ARG A 110 11.91 -16.57 -6.55
N GLY A 111 12.27 -15.65 -5.67
CA GLY A 111 12.93 -14.42 -6.04
C GLY A 111 13.09 -13.50 -4.84
N ARG A 112 13.92 -12.50 -5.00
CA ARG A 112 14.20 -11.49 -3.99
C ARG A 112 13.13 -10.42 -4.02
N GLY A 113 12.89 -9.75 -2.87
CA GLY A 113 11.98 -8.62 -2.78
C GLY A 113 12.26 -7.59 -3.89
N ASN A 114 11.23 -7.11 -4.56
CA ASN A 114 11.33 -6.21 -5.69
C ASN A 114 10.51 -4.92 -5.52
N PHE A 115 9.73 -4.80 -4.46
CA PHE A 115 9.05 -3.55 -4.13
C PHE A 115 9.11 -3.27 -2.62
N ILE A 116 8.99 -1.99 -2.28
CA ILE A 116 9.02 -1.47 -0.92
C ILE A 116 7.82 -0.55 -0.75
N ILE A 117 7.11 -0.69 0.35
CA ILE A 117 6.08 0.25 0.80
C ILE A 117 6.59 0.86 2.09
N CYS A 118 6.64 2.18 2.19
CA CYS A 118 7.18 2.87 3.36
C CYS A 118 6.40 4.14 3.69
N SER A 119 6.64 4.70 4.89
CA SER A 119 6.17 6.03 5.26
C SER A 119 6.94 7.12 4.49
N SER A 120 6.39 8.35 4.49
CA SER A 120 7.01 9.51 3.86
C SER A 120 8.39 9.84 4.40
N ASP A 121 8.58 9.71 5.71
CA ASP A 121 9.84 10.05 6.40
C ASP A 121 10.94 9.05 6.05
N VAL A 122 10.60 7.77 5.98
CA VAL A 122 11.54 6.74 5.51
C VAL A 122 11.93 6.97 4.04
N ALA A 123 10.99 7.34 3.18
CA ALA A 123 11.30 7.66 1.79
C ALA A 123 12.23 8.87 1.67
N SER A 124 12.02 9.90 2.49
CA SER A 124 12.90 11.07 2.58
C SER A 124 14.30 10.70 3.08
N ALA A 125 14.40 9.79 4.05
CA ALA A 125 15.68 9.28 4.54
C ALA A 125 16.43 8.49 3.45
N MET A 126 15.74 7.66 2.67
CA MET A 126 16.34 6.96 1.54
C MET A 126 16.81 7.91 0.43
N ALA A 127 16.07 8.99 0.19
CA ALA A 127 16.45 10.02 -0.76
C ALA A 127 17.71 10.79 -0.26
N ALA A 128 17.74 11.14 1.02
CA ALA A 128 18.89 11.81 1.64
C ALA A 128 20.17 10.95 1.61
N ALA A 129 20.03 9.64 1.65
CA ALA A 129 21.17 8.71 1.46
C ALA A 129 21.73 8.71 0.02
N GLY A 130 21.05 9.35 -0.93
CA GLY A 130 21.49 9.48 -2.32
C GLY A 130 21.37 8.20 -3.15
N MET A 131 20.59 7.22 -2.69
CA MET A 131 20.43 5.93 -3.36
C MET A 131 19.04 5.71 -3.98
N LEU A 132 18.15 6.66 -3.81
CA LEU A 132 16.82 6.63 -4.43
C LEU A 132 16.86 7.40 -5.74
N ASP A 133 16.74 6.68 -6.85
CA ASP A 133 16.67 7.27 -8.18
C ASP A 133 15.24 7.69 -8.49
N TYR A 134 15.00 8.98 -8.55
CA TYR A 134 13.73 9.53 -9.05
C TYR A 134 13.70 9.42 -10.57
N THR A 135 12.61 8.87 -11.10
CA THR A 135 12.43 8.92 -12.55
C THR A 135 12.18 10.37 -13.01
N PRO A 136 12.73 10.80 -14.16
CA PRO A 136 12.58 12.20 -14.63
C PRO A 136 11.12 12.66 -14.78
N ALA A 137 10.20 11.74 -15.03
CA ALA A 137 8.76 12.02 -15.08
C ALA A 137 8.17 12.39 -13.71
N MET A 138 8.83 12.03 -12.60
CA MET A 138 8.35 12.29 -11.25
C MET A 138 8.95 13.56 -10.63
N SER A 139 10.02 14.11 -11.18
CA SER A 139 10.63 15.35 -10.68
C SER A 139 9.71 16.58 -10.79
N THR A 140 8.70 16.51 -11.67
CA THR A 140 7.73 17.59 -11.90
C THR A 140 6.39 17.38 -11.19
N ASN A 141 6.06 16.16 -10.78
CA ASN A 141 4.77 15.85 -10.17
C ASN A 141 4.93 14.85 -9.03
N LEU A 142 5.10 15.35 -7.81
CA LEU A 142 4.75 14.63 -6.59
C LEU A 142 3.21 14.51 -6.50
N GLN A 143 2.58 14.07 -7.56
CA GLN A 143 1.16 13.80 -7.49
C GLN A 143 0.97 12.46 -6.79
N VAL A 144 0.26 12.51 -5.69
CA VAL A 144 -0.38 11.34 -5.12
C VAL A 144 -1.26 10.78 -6.23
N ASP A 145 -1.02 9.55 -6.64
CA ASP A 145 -1.92 8.86 -7.55
C ASP A 145 -3.36 9.00 -7.04
N ASP A 146 -4.33 9.10 -7.94
CA ASP A 146 -5.76 9.08 -7.60
C ASP A 146 -6.15 7.88 -6.71
N THR A 147 -5.30 6.88 -6.67
CA THR A 147 -5.41 5.68 -5.81
C THR A 147 -4.89 5.87 -4.38
N GLY A 148 -4.36 7.04 -4.03
CA GLY A 148 -3.83 7.33 -2.70
C GLY A 148 -2.42 6.79 -2.42
N ASN A 149 -1.75 6.19 -3.41
CA ASN A 149 -0.38 5.72 -3.31
C ASN A 149 0.55 6.59 -4.18
N THR A 150 1.70 6.93 -3.64
CA THR A 150 2.71 7.71 -4.36
C THR A 150 3.89 6.82 -4.71
N PHE A 151 4.18 6.68 -6.00
CA PHE A 151 5.42 6.05 -6.45
C PHE A 151 6.59 7.02 -6.28
N ALA A 152 7.54 6.71 -5.40
CA ALA A 152 8.66 7.60 -5.09
C ALA A 152 9.84 7.43 -6.05
N GLY A 153 10.05 6.25 -6.60
CA GLY A 153 11.20 5.98 -7.46
C GLY A 153 11.71 4.55 -7.34
N VAL A 154 12.94 4.34 -7.73
CA VAL A 154 13.59 3.03 -7.69
C VAL A 154 14.83 3.11 -6.81
N LEU A 155 14.91 2.25 -5.80
CA LEU A 155 16.06 2.13 -4.92
C LEU A 155 17.10 1.20 -5.55
N ASN A 156 18.34 1.68 -5.72
CA ASN A 156 19.46 0.94 -6.30
C ASN A 156 19.16 0.29 -7.67
N GLY A 157 18.25 0.85 -8.45
CA GLY A 157 17.84 0.27 -9.74
C GLY A 157 17.10 -1.07 -9.64
N LYS A 158 16.69 -1.51 -8.44
CA LYS A 158 16.17 -2.86 -8.20
C LYS A 158 14.79 -2.88 -7.52
N HIS A 159 14.56 -2.00 -6.56
CA HIS A 159 13.34 -1.99 -5.76
C HIS A 159 12.47 -0.79 -6.09
N LYS A 160 11.24 -1.02 -6.47
CA LYS A 160 10.24 0.05 -6.63
C LYS A 160 9.78 0.50 -5.25
N VAL A 161 9.86 1.79 -5.00
CA VAL A 161 9.46 2.39 -3.70
C VAL A 161 8.14 3.11 -3.85
N TYR A 162 7.21 2.76 -2.97
CA TYR A 162 5.89 3.38 -2.86
C TYR A 162 5.73 4.01 -1.49
N ILE A 163 5.20 5.22 -1.46
CA ILE A 163 4.90 5.94 -0.22
C ILE A 163 3.45 5.68 0.16
N ASP A 164 3.24 5.30 1.42
CA ASP A 164 1.91 5.20 2.00
C ASP A 164 1.56 6.53 2.69
N PRO A 165 0.66 7.35 2.13
CA PRO A 165 0.29 8.65 2.71
C PRO A 165 -0.54 8.51 4.01
N TYR A 166 -1.06 7.33 4.29
CA TYR A 166 -1.88 7.06 5.48
C TYR A 166 -1.11 6.39 6.62
N ALA A 167 0.21 6.32 6.50
CA ALA A 167 1.06 5.74 7.54
C ALA A 167 1.03 6.62 8.80
N ILE A 168 0.72 6.01 9.96
CA ILE A 168 0.73 6.68 11.27
C ILE A 168 2.11 6.53 11.94
N ALA A 169 2.79 5.43 11.67
CA ALA A 169 4.11 5.12 12.21
C ALA A 169 5.10 4.90 11.06
N ASP A 170 6.37 5.14 11.34
CA ASP A 170 7.43 4.89 10.38
C ASP A 170 7.66 3.38 10.26
N TYR A 171 7.31 2.85 9.12
CA TYR A 171 7.45 1.44 8.81
C TYR A 171 7.96 1.22 7.39
N VAL A 172 8.49 0.06 7.18
CA VAL A 172 8.88 -0.43 5.86
C VAL A 172 8.37 -1.84 5.67
N THR A 173 7.71 -2.06 4.55
CA THR A 173 7.30 -3.39 4.10
C THR A 173 8.03 -3.71 2.80
N VAL A 174 8.84 -4.74 2.83
CA VAL A 174 9.51 -5.29 1.64
C VAL A 174 8.71 -6.46 1.13
N GLY A 175 8.44 -6.48 -0.17
CA GLY A 175 7.63 -7.54 -0.77
C GLY A 175 8.21 -8.05 -2.08
N TYR A 176 7.78 -9.24 -2.45
CA TYR A 176 8.09 -9.88 -3.72
C TYR A 176 6.84 -10.18 -4.53
N LYS A 177 6.87 -9.81 -5.79
CA LYS A 177 5.90 -10.21 -6.80
C LYS A 177 6.65 -10.66 -8.05
N GLY A 178 6.43 -11.91 -8.47
CA GLY A 178 7.00 -12.43 -9.70
C GLY A 178 6.30 -11.93 -10.97
N THR A 179 6.87 -12.26 -12.11
CA THR A 179 6.29 -11.97 -13.44
C THR A 179 5.02 -12.78 -13.70
N ASN A 180 4.91 -13.97 -13.11
CA ASN A 180 3.74 -14.81 -13.23
C ASN A 180 2.64 -14.33 -12.28
N ALA A 181 1.38 -14.34 -12.73
CA ALA A 181 0.22 -13.93 -11.94
C ALA A 181 0.04 -14.74 -10.65
N TYR A 182 0.47 -15.99 -10.64
CA TYR A 182 0.38 -16.87 -9.47
C TYR A 182 1.55 -16.75 -8.48
N ASP A 183 2.58 -16.02 -8.85
CA ASP A 183 3.78 -15.83 -8.01
C ASP A 183 3.67 -14.52 -7.21
N ALA A 184 2.71 -14.50 -6.31
CA ALA A 184 2.44 -13.39 -5.41
C ALA A 184 2.03 -13.92 -4.03
N GLY A 185 2.20 -13.10 -3.00
CA GLY A 185 1.85 -13.48 -1.62
C GLY A 185 0.38 -13.29 -1.29
N VAL A 186 -0.29 -12.32 -1.91
CA VAL A 186 -1.71 -12.02 -1.74
C VAL A 186 -2.34 -11.84 -3.12
N PHE A 187 -3.54 -12.38 -3.28
CA PHE A 187 -4.34 -12.28 -4.49
C PHE A 187 -5.56 -11.41 -4.23
N TYR A 188 -5.76 -10.44 -5.08
CA TYR A 188 -7.00 -9.69 -5.18
C TYR A 188 -7.88 -10.34 -6.25
N CYS A 189 -9.06 -10.79 -5.84
CA CYS A 189 -9.98 -11.54 -6.68
C CYS A 189 -11.29 -10.74 -6.87
N PRO A 190 -11.40 -9.89 -7.90
CA PRO A 190 -12.62 -9.18 -8.18
C PRO A 190 -13.66 -10.15 -8.75
N TYR A 191 -14.85 -10.16 -8.15
CA TYR A 191 -16.01 -10.94 -8.65
C TYR A 191 -16.92 -10.07 -9.51
N VAL A 192 -17.23 -8.87 -9.02
CA VAL A 192 -17.99 -7.86 -9.76
C VAL A 192 -17.11 -6.61 -9.86
N PRO A 193 -16.84 -6.11 -11.07
CA PRO A 193 -16.09 -4.87 -11.26
C PRO A 193 -16.84 -3.69 -10.63
N LEU A 194 -16.16 -2.56 -10.53
CA LEU A 194 -16.77 -1.33 -10.03
C LEU A 194 -17.88 -0.89 -11.01
N THR A 195 -19.11 -0.88 -10.53
CA THR A 195 -20.29 -0.48 -11.30
C THR A 195 -20.97 0.72 -10.67
N MET A 196 -21.39 1.66 -11.49
CA MET A 196 -22.19 2.80 -11.06
C MET A 196 -23.67 2.45 -11.13
N VAL A 197 -24.42 2.82 -10.11
CA VAL A 197 -25.86 2.65 -10.01
C VAL A 197 -26.49 3.99 -9.74
N ARG A 198 -27.52 4.35 -10.50
CA ARG A 198 -28.33 5.53 -10.29
C ARG A 198 -29.70 5.14 -9.75
N ALA A 199 -30.19 5.90 -8.82
CA ALA A 199 -31.53 5.74 -8.25
C ALA A 199 -32.13 7.07 -7.88
N ILE A 200 -33.45 7.14 -7.88
CA ILE A 200 -34.18 8.28 -7.34
C ILE A 200 -34.69 7.86 -5.94
N GLY A 201 -34.52 8.73 -4.98
CA GLY A 201 -34.95 8.48 -3.61
C GLY A 201 -36.47 8.33 -3.53
N GLU A 202 -36.92 7.29 -2.82
CA GLU A 202 -38.35 6.96 -2.72
C GLU A 202 -39.15 8.00 -1.93
N ASN A 203 -38.54 8.58 -0.91
CA ASN A 203 -39.20 9.56 -0.02
C ASN A 203 -38.92 11.01 -0.39
N ASP A 204 -37.75 11.30 -0.96
CA ASP A 204 -37.26 12.67 -1.15
C ASP A 204 -37.25 13.10 -2.63
N PHE A 205 -37.49 12.15 -3.55
CA PHE A 205 -37.39 12.35 -5.01
C PHE A 205 -36.06 12.93 -5.47
N GLN A 206 -35.02 12.86 -4.61
CA GLN A 206 -33.70 13.36 -4.89
C GLN A 206 -32.86 12.29 -5.62
N PRO A 207 -32.02 12.68 -6.56
CA PRO A 207 -31.15 11.74 -7.26
C PRO A 207 -30.06 11.23 -6.33
N LYS A 208 -29.79 9.91 -6.44
CA LYS A 208 -28.76 9.20 -5.68
C LYS A 208 -27.85 8.46 -6.63
N ILE A 209 -26.56 8.59 -6.41
CA ILE A 209 -25.53 7.85 -7.16
C ILE A 209 -24.82 6.92 -6.20
N GLY A 210 -24.58 5.70 -6.65
CA GLY A 210 -23.82 4.73 -5.89
C GLY A 210 -22.84 3.96 -6.75
N PHE A 211 -21.68 3.64 -6.16
CA PHE A 211 -20.73 2.70 -6.72
C PHE A 211 -20.75 1.42 -5.89
N LYS A 212 -20.78 0.30 -6.58
CA LYS A 212 -20.78 -1.02 -5.95
C LYS A 212 -19.75 -1.92 -6.60
N THR A 213 -19.04 -2.67 -5.76
CA THR A 213 -18.10 -3.71 -6.19
C THR A 213 -18.18 -4.90 -5.26
N ARG A 214 -17.77 -6.07 -5.74
CA ARG A 214 -17.61 -7.27 -4.93
C ARG A 214 -16.28 -7.89 -5.23
N TYR A 215 -15.48 -8.10 -4.21
CA TYR A 215 -14.17 -8.74 -4.32
C TYR A 215 -13.83 -9.53 -3.06
N GLY A 216 -12.88 -10.40 -3.18
CA GLY A 216 -12.29 -11.13 -2.09
C GLY A 216 -10.77 -11.07 -2.15
N MET A 217 -10.12 -11.28 -1.01
CA MET A 217 -8.68 -11.42 -0.94
C MET A 217 -8.31 -12.77 -0.36
N ALA A 218 -7.25 -13.37 -0.91
CA ALA A 218 -6.70 -14.63 -0.44
C ALA A 218 -5.17 -14.56 -0.40
N SER A 219 -4.57 -15.26 0.55
CA SER A 219 -3.12 -15.48 0.57
C SER A 219 -2.74 -16.62 -0.36
N ASN A 220 -1.46 -16.68 -0.72
CA ASN A 220 -0.94 -17.77 -1.53
C ASN A 220 -1.12 -19.12 -0.78
N PRO A 221 -1.86 -20.08 -1.33
CA PRO A 221 -2.13 -21.35 -0.67
C PRO A 221 -0.90 -22.23 -0.48
N PHE A 222 0.19 -21.96 -1.20
CA PHE A 222 1.45 -22.68 -1.08
C PHE A 222 2.44 -22.02 -0.11
N ALA A 223 2.08 -20.85 0.44
CA ALA A 223 2.93 -20.19 1.43
C ALA A 223 2.79 -20.89 2.81
N PRO A 224 3.88 -21.03 3.58
CA PRO A 224 3.79 -21.52 4.96
C PRO A 224 2.79 -20.68 5.77
N GLY A 225 1.94 -21.35 6.56
CA GLY A 225 0.89 -20.69 7.33
C GLY A 225 -0.37 -20.34 6.54
N ALA A 226 -0.44 -20.69 5.25
CA ALA A 226 -1.64 -20.54 4.46
C ALA A 226 -2.74 -21.50 4.95
N VAL A 227 -3.98 -21.05 4.84
CA VAL A 227 -5.18 -21.88 5.07
C VAL A 227 -5.89 -22.12 3.75
N ALA A 228 -6.71 -23.14 3.70
CA ALA A 228 -7.49 -23.50 2.51
C ALA A 228 -8.46 -22.40 2.05
N SER A 229 -8.77 -21.43 2.91
CA SER A 229 -9.65 -20.32 2.58
C SER A 229 -9.16 -19.01 3.24
N GLY A 230 -9.29 -17.90 2.53
CA GLY A 230 -9.01 -16.58 3.04
C GLY A 230 -7.51 -16.20 3.11
N LEU A 231 -7.17 -15.36 4.05
CA LEU A 231 -5.86 -14.69 4.14
C LEU A 231 -4.79 -15.44 4.94
N GLY A 232 -5.17 -16.53 5.60
CA GLY A 232 -4.23 -17.30 6.42
C GLY A 232 -3.88 -16.65 7.76
N THR A 233 -2.80 -17.14 8.36
CA THR A 233 -2.35 -16.68 9.67
C THR A 233 -1.66 -15.33 9.57
N VAL A 234 -1.95 -14.43 10.52
CA VAL A 234 -1.29 -13.12 10.65
C VAL A 234 0.21 -13.31 10.89
N LYS A 235 1.03 -12.46 10.28
CA LYS A 235 2.51 -12.47 10.37
C LYS A 235 3.19 -13.77 9.89
N ALA A 236 2.54 -14.52 9.02
CA ALA A 236 3.06 -15.80 8.53
C ALA A 236 3.48 -15.80 7.06
N ASN A 237 3.09 -14.81 6.27
CA ASN A 237 3.34 -14.81 4.83
C ASN A 237 4.81 -14.49 4.50
N PRO A 238 5.57 -15.44 3.91
CA PRO A 238 6.98 -15.26 3.62
C PRO A 238 7.28 -14.35 2.43
N TYR A 239 6.28 -13.99 1.63
CA TYR A 239 6.44 -13.08 0.49
C TYR A 239 6.60 -11.62 0.90
N TYR A 240 6.25 -11.29 2.14
CA TYR A 240 6.30 -9.93 2.69
C TYR A 240 7.00 -9.92 4.04
N ARG A 241 7.78 -8.88 4.28
CA ARG A 241 8.44 -8.62 5.55
C ARG A 241 8.25 -7.18 5.95
N ILE A 242 7.83 -6.96 7.19
CA ILE A 242 7.57 -5.64 7.75
C ILE A 242 8.42 -5.41 8.99
N PHE A 243 8.95 -4.21 9.13
CA PHE A 243 9.58 -3.72 10.35
C PHE A 243 9.31 -2.22 10.53
N ARG A 244 9.32 -1.79 11.77
CA ARG A 244 9.21 -0.37 12.14
C ARG A 244 10.61 0.24 12.17
N VAL A 245 10.70 1.52 11.81
CA VAL A 245 11.92 2.30 11.90
C VAL A 245 11.75 3.34 12.99
N ASP A 246 12.64 3.35 13.96
CA ASP A 246 12.61 4.30 15.07
C ASP A 246 13.79 5.28 14.95
N ASN A 247 13.62 6.48 15.55
CA ASN A 247 14.66 7.52 15.65
C ASN A 247 15.16 8.07 14.31
N ILE A 248 14.26 8.27 13.33
CA ILE A 248 14.61 8.85 12.03
C ILE A 248 15.02 10.33 12.18
N LEU A 249 14.35 11.04 13.08
CA LEU A 249 14.53 12.48 13.32
C LEU A 249 15.35 12.80 14.61
N ALA A 250 15.96 11.79 15.21
CA ALA A 250 16.70 11.96 16.46
C ALA A 250 18.20 12.18 16.22
#